data_3c5d864d600c3f19a8b709e97ceca473
#
_entry.id   3c5d864d600c3f19a8b709e97ceca473
#
_cell.length_a   1.000
_cell.length_b   1.000
_cell.length_c   1.000
_cell.angle_alpha   90.00
_cell.angle_beta   90.00
_cell.angle_gamma   90.00
#
_symmetry.space_group_name_H-M   'P 1'
#
loop_
_entity.id
_entity.type
_entity.pdbx_description
1 polymer ?
#
loop_
_entity_poly.entity_id
_entity_poly.type
_entity_poly.pdbx_seq_one_letter_code
_entity_poly.pdbx_strand_id
1 'polypeptide(L)'
;MATDQLGTGLPWVDAIAASFPQHSFDAFHAHELPALNAQHGTLITEDLAGVPALAFQLADGATYTWRATPTGVEAVNGDVGATTLVELDETTFSAFLNRLLSASGAVRTDRARLRRGTLDSWRRWEPAIQTLLTGMPIYTDAVRGVLVDREGRPLDLHQAFTADDDRDAMRHFFNVAGYLHIRGVYSSTEVASWGTEIEKVRAMTTPGDPFSWWSLNSTGAEIVTRINYLGRYSDALQELCTEPRMTEYARLAGPELRVCDDRLDGPMVFIKNSDVVKGDGDLGWHVDDGIGGHPVMCPLIQAGIQLDNANAANGQLMVLAGSHRYTKHPIQWGQEGELPLVKLDTEPGDLTLHFGDIMHSTPPPTAPNAGRRVLYYKFAEEKTFEWIPAGCHYNDALFRADAAGKVSSRAATH
;
A
#
# COMPACT_ATOMS: atom_id res chain seq x y z
N MET A 1 25.61 25.94 13.82
CA MET A 1 24.24 25.77 13.28
C MET A 1 24.07 24.26 13.14
N ALA A 2 23.22 23.64 13.96
CA ALA A 2 22.91 22.23 13.79
C ALA A 2 22.21 22.09 12.45
N THR A 3 22.74 21.31 11.55
CA THR A 3 22.04 20.83 10.37
C THR A 3 20.84 20.02 10.88
N ASP A 4 19.65 20.56 10.75
CA ASP A 4 18.41 19.78 10.93
C ASP A 4 18.51 18.59 9.98
N GLN A 5 18.96 17.45 10.49
CA GLN A 5 18.85 16.19 9.78
C GLN A 5 17.35 15.89 9.65
N LEU A 6 16.87 15.88 8.42
CA LEU A 6 15.50 15.56 8.07
C LEU A 6 15.26 14.04 8.25
N GLY A 7 15.31 13.56 9.49
CA GLY A 7 15.00 12.17 9.82
C GLY A 7 13.47 11.94 9.88
N THR A 8 13.04 10.67 9.79
CA THR A 8 11.63 10.30 10.00
C THR A 8 11.19 10.54 11.45
N GLY A 9 12.15 10.76 12.34
CA GLY A 9 11.97 10.84 13.78
C GLY A 9 11.63 9.49 14.44
N LEU A 10 11.74 8.39 13.69
CA LEU A 10 11.69 7.01 14.15
C LEU A 10 13.07 6.37 13.96
N PRO A 11 13.88 6.20 15.01
CA PRO A 11 15.26 5.73 14.88
C PRO A 11 15.39 4.38 14.17
N TRP A 12 14.41 3.49 14.32
CA TRP A 12 14.41 2.18 13.66
C TRP A 12 14.14 2.30 12.15
N VAL A 13 13.31 3.24 11.68
CA VAL A 13 13.08 3.52 10.26
C VAL A 13 14.34 4.09 9.62
N ASP A 14 15.02 5.02 10.32
CA ASP A 14 16.26 5.62 9.84
C ASP A 14 17.40 4.57 9.80
N ALA A 15 17.46 3.65 10.78
CA ALA A 15 18.39 2.52 10.78
C ALA A 15 18.16 1.55 9.62
N ILE A 16 16.90 1.30 9.24
CA ILE A 16 16.58 0.51 8.05
C ILE A 16 17.11 1.20 6.80
N ALA A 17 16.84 2.50 6.62
CA ALA A 17 17.34 3.25 5.47
C ALA A 17 18.86 3.19 5.36
N ALA A 18 19.57 3.26 6.48
CA ALA A 18 21.04 3.13 6.52
C ALA A 18 21.55 1.73 6.13
N SER A 19 20.72 0.70 6.17
CA SER A 19 21.10 -0.67 5.77
C SER A 19 21.02 -0.90 4.25
N PHE A 20 20.44 0.02 3.49
CA PHE A 20 20.35 -0.04 2.03
C PHE A 20 21.56 0.63 1.36
N PRO A 21 21.85 0.32 0.08
CA PRO A 21 22.89 1.01 -0.68
C PRO A 21 22.69 2.53 -0.63
N GLN A 22 23.75 3.26 -0.34
CA GLN A 22 23.72 4.71 -0.34
C GLN A 22 24.15 5.22 -1.73
N HIS A 23 23.28 5.99 -2.37
CA HIS A 23 23.51 6.58 -3.68
C HIS A 23 24.01 8.01 -3.50
N SER A 24 25.24 8.29 -3.96
CA SER A 24 25.72 9.67 -4.06
C SER A 24 24.94 10.40 -5.15
N PHE A 25 24.47 11.62 -4.85
CA PHE A 25 23.66 12.41 -5.76
C PHE A 25 24.33 12.63 -7.12
N ASP A 26 25.60 13.08 -7.10
CA ASP A 26 26.36 13.32 -8.33
C ASP A 26 26.73 12.02 -9.07
N ALA A 27 27.19 10.99 -8.33
CA ALA A 27 27.58 9.73 -8.94
C ALA A 27 26.37 9.00 -9.57
N PHE A 28 25.22 9.08 -8.94
CA PHE A 28 23.99 8.53 -9.51
C PHE A 28 23.66 9.17 -10.87
N HIS A 29 23.64 10.50 -10.93
CA HIS A 29 23.30 11.21 -12.17
C HIS A 29 24.37 11.05 -13.27
N ALA A 30 25.64 10.97 -12.87
CA ALA A 30 26.74 10.84 -13.82
C ALA A 30 26.92 9.42 -14.39
N HIS A 31 26.57 8.38 -13.62
CA HIS A 31 26.95 7.00 -13.96
C HIS A 31 25.77 6.01 -13.86
N GLU A 32 25.01 6.03 -12.77
CA GLU A 32 23.96 5.03 -12.54
C GLU A 32 22.75 5.30 -13.43
N LEU A 33 22.24 6.51 -13.46
CA LEU A 33 21.08 6.88 -14.27
C LEU A 33 21.27 6.61 -15.77
N PRO A 34 22.41 6.97 -16.39
CA PRO A 34 22.67 6.60 -17.79
C PRO A 34 22.69 5.09 -18.03
N ALA A 35 23.23 4.31 -17.09
CA ALA A 35 23.25 2.85 -17.19
C ALA A 35 21.86 2.25 -17.07
N LEU A 36 21.05 2.71 -16.11
CA LEU A 36 19.66 2.32 -15.94
C LEU A 36 18.81 2.70 -17.16
N ASN A 37 19.03 3.90 -17.70
CA ASN A 37 18.32 4.33 -18.91
C ASN A 37 18.68 3.48 -20.13
N ALA A 38 19.93 3.07 -20.27
CA ALA A 38 20.34 2.15 -21.35
C ALA A 38 19.66 0.77 -21.22
N GLN A 39 19.34 0.32 -20.01
CA GLN A 39 18.70 -0.96 -19.76
C GLN A 39 17.17 -0.87 -19.88
N HIS A 40 16.54 0.13 -19.30
CA HIS A 40 15.09 0.21 -19.05
C HIS A 40 14.43 1.45 -19.68
N GLY A 41 15.19 2.38 -20.25
CA GLY A 41 14.66 3.66 -20.72
C GLY A 41 13.52 3.53 -21.72
N THR A 42 13.56 2.52 -22.59
CA THR A 42 12.50 2.28 -23.58
C THR A 42 11.15 1.91 -22.96
N LEU A 43 11.14 1.40 -21.72
CA LEU A 43 9.90 1.02 -21.01
C LEU A 43 9.08 2.23 -20.54
N ILE A 44 9.68 3.44 -20.52
CA ILE A 44 9.07 4.64 -19.97
C ILE A 44 8.83 5.75 -21.02
N THR A 45 9.23 5.55 -22.26
CA THR A 45 9.18 6.60 -23.31
C THR A 45 7.75 7.06 -23.61
N GLU A 46 6.83 6.12 -23.71
CA GLU A 46 5.41 6.41 -23.95
C GLU A 46 4.79 7.12 -22.74
N ASP A 47 5.07 6.61 -21.55
CA ASP A 47 4.54 7.17 -20.31
C ASP A 47 5.01 8.61 -20.08
N LEU A 48 6.28 8.91 -20.31
CA LEU A 48 6.84 10.24 -20.14
C LEU A 48 6.61 11.19 -21.32
N ALA A 49 5.96 10.75 -22.38
CA ALA A 49 5.72 11.62 -23.54
C ALA A 49 4.93 12.88 -23.16
N GLY A 50 5.54 14.05 -23.35
CA GLY A 50 4.95 15.34 -22.99
C GLY A 50 4.91 15.66 -21.49
N VAL A 51 5.48 14.82 -20.62
CA VAL A 51 5.58 15.11 -19.19
C VAL A 51 6.64 16.20 -18.98
N PRO A 52 6.29 17.32 -18.27
CA PRO A 52 7.24 18.38 -18.00
C PRO A 52 8.42 17.93 -17.15
N ALA A 53 9.57 18.58 -17.31
CA ALA A 53 10.81 18.25 -16.61
C ALA A 53 10.68 18.39 -15.09
N LEU A 54 11.36 17.48 -14.36
CA LEU A 54 11.46 17.42 -12.91
C LEU A 54 12.91 17.69 -12.50
N ALA A 55 13.16 18.55 -11.51
CA ALA A 55 14.47 18.74 -10.94
C ALA A 55 14.54 18.30 -9.48
N PHE A 56 15.67 17.72 -9.10
CA PHE A 56 16.07 17.45 -7.72
C PHE A 56 17.21 18.36 -7.33
N GLN A 57 17.17 18.92 -6.13
CA GLN A 57 18.16 19.83 -5.60
C GLN A 57 18.55 19.46 -4.17
N LEU A 58 19.85 19.42 -3.89
CA LEU A 58 20.38 19.33 -2.53
C LEU A 58 20.41 20.72 -1.85
N ALA A 59 20.50 20.74 -0.53
CA ALA A 59 20.56 21.97 0.26
C ALA A 59 21.77 22.87 -0.05
N ASP A 60 22.89 22.30 -0.56
CA ASP A 60 24.06 23.03 -1.01
C ASP A 60 23.93 23.66 -2.41
N GLY A 61 22.79 23.38 -3.07
CA GLY A 61 22.46 23.91 -4.40
C GLY A 61 22.82 22.98 -5.56
N ALA A 62 23.48 21.85 -5.34
CA ALA A 62 23.68 20.84 -6.38
C ALA A 62 22.31 20.42 -6.95
N THR A 63 22.16 20.47 -8.27
CA THR A 63 20.84 20.29 -8.91
C THR A 63 20.99 19.51 -10.21
N TYR A 64 20.03 18.60 -10.46
CA TYR A 64 19.88 17.93 -11.76
C TYR A 64 18.44 17.99 -12.22
N THR A 65 18.26 18.33 -13.49
CA THR A 65 16.96 18.33 -14.18
C THR A 65 16.81 17.06 -15.00
N TRP A 66 15.76 16.31 -14.75
CA TRP A 66 15.39 15.11 -15.50
C TRP A 66 14.39 15.48 -16.60
N ARG A 67 14.67 15.01 -17.82
CA ARG A 67 13.84 15.27 -19.01
C ARG A 67 13.55 13.97 -19.73
N ALA A 68 12.32 13.84 -20.21
CA ALA A 68 11.95 12.77 -21.12
C ALA A 68 12.68 12.93 -22.47
N THR A 69 13.17 11.83 -23.02
CA THR A 69 13.78 11.73 -24.33
C THR A 69 13.11 10.62 -25.16
N PRO A 70 13.33 10.55 -26.48
CA PRO A 70 12.84 9.44 -27.29
C PRO A 70 13.35 8.05 -26.87
N THR A 71 14.35 7.96 -26.01
CA THR A 71 14.97 6.71 -25.56
C THR A 71 14.90 6.53 -24.05
N GLY A 72 14.08 7.33 -23.34
CA GLY A 72 13.90 7.25 -21.91
C GLY A 72 14.07 8.61 -21.23
N VAL A 73 15.10 8.78 -20.41
CA VAL A 73 15.34 9.97 -19.59
C VAL A 73 16.81 10.42 -19.71
N GLU A 74 17.03 11.73 -19.67
CA GLU A 74 18.36 12.32 -19.45
C GLU A 74 18.35 13.20 -18.21
N ALA A 75 19.50 13.31 -17.53
CA ALA A 75 19.73 14.28 -16.47
C ALA A 75 20.69 15.36 -16.93
N VAL A 76 20.30 16.63 -16.75
CA VAL A 76 21.11 17.79 -17.10
C VAL A 76 21.48 18.52 -15.80
N ASN A 77 22.75 18.86 -15.62
CA ASN A 77 23.22 19.60 -14.46
C ASN A 77 22.53 20.99 -14.38
N GLY A 78 22.10 21.37 -13.19
CA GLY A 78 21.38 22.60 -12.91
C GLY A 78 19.86 22.51 -13.05
N ASP A 79 19.16 23.58 -12.63
CA ASP A 79 17.73 23.76 -12.83
C ASP A 79 17.47 24.35 -14.22
N VAL A 80 17.30 23.49 -15.19
CA VAL A 80 17.20 23.88 -16.61
C VAL A 80 15.78 23.63 -17.12
N GLY A 81 14.89 24.62 -16.90
CA GLY A 81 13.52 24.60 -17.41
C GLY A 81 12.61 23.55 -16.78
N ALA A 82 12.93 23.07 -15.58
CA ALA A 82 12.04 22.19 -14.84
C ALA A 82 10.79 22.96 -14.38
N THR A 83 9.63 22.32 -14.50
CA THR A 83 8.38 22.87 -13.95
C THR A 83 8.19 22.49 -12.49
N THR A 84 8.84 21.43 -12.05
CA THR A 84 8.83 20.94 -10.66
C THR A 84 10.26 20.91 -10.13
N LEU A 85 10.46 21.46 -8.95
CA LEU A 85 11.75 21.45 -8.22
C LEU A 85 11.53 20.89 -6.83
N VAL A 86 12.17 19.76 -6.56
CA VAL A 86 12.14 19.05 -5.27
C VAL A 86 13.48 19.26 -4.57
N GLU A 87 13.43 19.86 -3.38
CA GLU A 87 14.58 19.96 -2.48
C GLU A 87 14.54 18.81 -1.47
N LEU A 88 15.67 18.15 -1.30
CA LEU A 88 15.84 17.03 -0.36
C LEU A 88 17.34 16.90 0.00
N ASP A 89 17.66 16.08 0.99
CA ASP A 89 19.04 15.70 1.27
C ASP A 89 19.44 14.40 0.53
N GLU A 90 20.73 14.11 0.50
CA GLU A 90 21.28 12.94 -0.20
C GLU A 90 20.77 11.62 0.40
N THR A 91 20.56 11.57 1.71
CA THR A 91 19.99 10.40 2.40
C THR A 91 18.54 10.16 1.97
N THR A 92 17.75 11.23 1.85
CA THR A 92 16.37 11.16 1.35
C THR A 92 16.32 10.77 -0.12
N PHE A 93 17.21 11.33 -0.93
CA PHE A 93 17.35 10.94 -2.35
C PHE A 93 17.67 9.44 -2.47
N SER A 94 18.64 8.96 -1.69
CA SER A 94 19.01 7.54 -1.65
C SER A 94 17.83 6.67 -1.17
N ALA A 95 17.10 7.07 -0.12
CA ALA A 95 15.91 6.34 0.35
C ALA A 95 14.80 6.30 -0.70
N PHE A 96 14.61 7.38 -1.47
CA PHE A 96 13.65 7.42 -2.58
C PHE A 96 14.06 6.45 -3.71
N LEU A 97 15.34 6.43 -4.10
CA LEU A 97 15.84 5.48 -5.10
C LEU A 97 15.73 4.03 -4.63
N ASN A 98 15.96 3.75 -3.37
CA ASN A 98 15.75 2.43 -2.76
C ASN A 98 14.28 2.06 -2.54
N ARG A 99 13.32 2.90 -2.95
CA ARG A 99 11.88 2.69 -2.75
C ARG A 99 11.46 2.61 -1.27
N LEU A 100 12.26 3.15 -0.37
CA LEU A 100 11.91 3.29 1.05
C LEU A 100 11.03 4.50 1.33
N LEU A 101 11.01 5.45 0.40
CA LEU A 101 10.14 6.62 0.40
C LEU A 101 9.48 6.78 -0.95
N SER A 102 8.17 6.98 -0.99
CA SER A 102 7.46 7.53 -2.14
C SER A 102 7.60 9.06 -2.17
N ALA A 103 7.25 9.69 -3.28
CA ALA A 103 7.13 11.15 -3.35
C ALA A 103 6.19 11.69 -2.26
N SER A 104 5.04 11.03 -2.06
CA SER A 104 4.08 11.35 -1.00
C SER A 104 4.67 11.15 0.40
N GLY A 105 5.37 10.05 0.62
CA GLY A 105 6.03 9.75 1.89
C GLY A 105 7.08 10.78 2.25
N ALA A 106 7.92 11.17 1.29
CA ALA A 106 8.98 12.15 1.49
C ALA A 106 8.43 13.53 1.87
N VAL A 107 7.37 13.98 1.20
CA VAL A 107 6.72 15.28 1.50
C VAL A 107 5.97 15.24 2.84
N ARG A 108 5.22 14.17 3.13
CA ARG A 108 4.45 14.05 4.38
C ARG A 108 5.32 13.90 5.63
N THR A 109 6.55 13.43 5.49
CA THR A 109 7.52 13.32 6.59
C THR A 109 8.50 14.50 6.66
N ASP A 110 8.25 15.59 5.90
CA ASP A 110 9.10 16.77 5.80
C ASP A 110 10.54 16.50 5.32
N ARG A 111 10.79 15.35 4.72
CA ARG A 111 12.10 14.96 4.17
C ARG A 111 12.36 15.56 2.79
N ALA A 112 11.32 15.97 2.09
CA ALA A 112 11.44 16.69 0.83
C ALA A 112 10.51 17.90 0.80
N ARG A 113 10.91 18.95 0.10
CA ARG A 113 10.14 20.19 -0.07
C ARG A 113 9.96 20.52 -1.54
N LEU A 114 8.75 20.84 -1.93
CA LEU A 114 8.47 21.34 -3.27
C LEU A 114 8.78 22.85 -3.30
N ARG A 115 9.90 23.22 -3.93
CA ARG A 115 10.29 24.61 -4.16
C ARG A 115 9.51 25.23 -5.32
N ARG A 116 9.06 24.39 -6.25
CA ARG A 116 8.25 24.75 -7.41
C ARG A 116 7.44 23.52 -7.86
N GLY A 117 6.28 23.74 -8.48
CA GLY A 117 5.38 22.69 -8.95
C GLY A 117 4.49 22.11 -7.84
N THR A 118 3.98 20.91 -8.06
CA THR A 118 3.04 20.24 -7.16
C THR A 118 3.51 18.82 -6.84
N LEU A 119 2.99 18.23 -5.75
CA LEU A 119 3.25 16.82 -5.43
C LEU A 119 2.76 15.89 -6.56
N ASP A 120 1.64 16.19 -7.20
CA ASP A 120 1.13 15.39 -8.30
C ASP A 120 2.07 15.43 -9.52
N SER A 121 2.74 16.56 -9.76
CA SER A 121 3.76 16.66 -10.80
C SER A 121 4.96 15.76 -10.52
N TRP A 122 5.39 15.62 -9.27
CA TRP A 122 6.43 14.66 -8.88
C TRP A 122 5.91 13.22 -8.95
N ARG A 123 4.73 12.94 -8.41
CA ARG A 123 4.09 11.62 -8.46
C ARG A 123 3.88 11.13 -9.90
N ARG A 124 3.73 12.03 -10.86
CA ARG A 124 3.62 11.68 -12.28
C ARG A 124 4.91 11.04 -12.81
N TRP A 125 6.07 11.40 -12.27
CA TRP A 125 7.37 10.82 -12.62
C TRP A 125 7.66 9.51 -11.89
N GLU A 126 7.07 9.29 -10.74
CA GLU A 126 7.44 8.21 -9.81
C GLU A 126 7.36 6.81 -10.44
N PRO A 127 6.31 6.41 -11.19
CA PRO A 127 6.27 5.10 -11.84
C PRO A 127 7.39 4.90 -12.86
N ALA A 128 7.70 5.92 -13.64
CA ALA A 128 8.80 5.87 -14.60
C ALA A 128 10.17 5.74 -13.89
N ILE A 129 10.38 6.45 -12.79
CA ILE A 129 11.58 6.32 -11.96
C ILE A 129 11.69 4.90 -11.40
N GLN A 130 10.61 4.36 -10.85
CA GLN A 130 10.58 3.00 -10.33
C GLN A 130 10.84 1.96 -11.44
N THR A 131 10.29 2.18 -12.65
CA THR A 131 10.57 1.32 -13.80
C THR A 131 12.04 1.36 -14.21
N LEU A 132 12.67 2.53 -14.23
CA LEU A 132 14.11 2.65 -14.47
C LEU A 132 14.93 1.86 -13.45
N LEU A 133 14.59 1.97 -12.17
CA LEU A 133 15.32 1.32 -11.07
C LEU A 133 15.14 -0.20 -11.07
N THR A 134 13.98 -0.72 -11.44
CA THR A 134 13.61 -2.14 -11.23
C THR A 134 13.45 -2.95 -12.53
N GLY A 135 13.26 -2.30 -13.67
CA GLY A 135 12.86 -2.95 -14.91
C GLY A 135 11.39 -3.42 -14.94
N MET A 136 10.64 -3.19 -13.85
CA MET A 136 9.19 -3.52 -13.83
C MET A 136 8.45 -2.57 -14.77
N PRO A 137 7.63 -3.09 -15.70
CA PRO A 137 6.86 -2.23 -16.61
C PRO A 137 5.77 -1.45 -15.86
N ILE A 138 5.28 -0.38 -16.49
CA ILE A 138 4.17 0.41 -15.96
C ILE A 138 2.84 -0.31 -16.24
N TYR A 139 1.95 -0.29 -15.27
CA TYR A 139 0.64 -0.94 -15.33
C TYR A 139 -0.29 -0.22 -16.31
N THR A 140 -0.77 -0.95 -17.30
CA THR A 140 -1.73 -0.49 -18.30
C THR A 140 -2.77 -1.59 -18.56
N ASP A 141 -3.76 -1.33 -19.40
CA ASP A 141 -4.77 -2.31 -19.84
C ASP A 141 -4.16 -3.49 -20.61
N ALA A 142 -2.96 -3.33 -21.18
CA ALA A 142 -2.21 -4.41 -21.84
C ALA A 142 -1.95 -5.62 -20.92
N VAL A 143 -2.00 -5.43 -19.60
CA VAL A 143 -1.90 -6.52 -18.61
C VAL A 143 -2.95 -7.63 -18.84
N ARG A 144 -4.10 -7.33 -19.46
CA ARG A 144 -5.12 -8.33 -19.78
C ARG A 144 -4.57 -9.49 -20.62
N GLY A 145 -3.59 -9.22 -21.48
CA GLY A 145 -2.95 -10.24 -22.30
C GLY A 145 -2.10 -11.27 -21.52
N VAL A 146 -1.75 -10.98 -20.28
CA VAL A 146 -0.95 -11.87 -19.42
C VAL A 146 -1.72 -12.41 -18.21
N LEU A 147 -2.99 -12.02 -18.05
CA LEU A 147 -3.90 -12.58 -17.04
C LEU A 147 -4.50 -13.89 -17.59
N VAL A 148 -3.69 -14.93 -17.64
CA VAL A 148 -4.05 -16.21 -18.25
C VAL A 148 -3.88 -17.36 -17.25
N ASP A 149 -4.65 -18.42 -17.45
CA ASP A 149 -4.53 -19.68 -16.71
C ASP A 149 -3.28 -20.48 -17.15
N ARG A 150 -3.10 -21.66 -16.58
CA ARG A 150 -1.95 -22.54 -16.85
C ARG A 150 -1.92 -23.09 -18.29
N GLU A 151 -3.05 -23.05 -18.96
CA GLU A 151 -3.25 -23.45 -20.37
C GLU A 151 -3.18 -22.25 -21.34
N GLY A 152 -2.93 -21.03 -20.84
CA GLY A 152 -2.84 -19.80 -21.64
C GLY A 152 -4.20 -19.19 -22.02
N ARG A 153 -5.30 -19.62 -21.39
CA ARG A 153 -6.64 -19.05 -21.60
C ARG A 153 -6.84 -17.86 -20.63
N PRO A 154 -7.59 -16.82 -21.02
CA PRO A 154 -7.91 -15.72 -20.09
C PRO A 154 -8.48 -16.22 -18.76
N LEU A 155 -7.97 -15.69 -17.64
CA LEU A 155 -8.51 -15.96 -16.32
C LEU A 155 -9.96 -15.46 -16.20
N ASP A 156 -10.82 -16.25 -15.56
CA ASP A 156 -12.06 -15.72 -15.00
C ASP A 156 -11.73 -14.94 -13.72
N LEU A 157 -11.61 -13.61 -13.85
CA LEU A 157 -11.26 -12.73 -12.76
C LEU A 157 -12.35 -12.65 -11.66
N HIS A 158 -13.54 -13.17 -11.90
CA HIS A 158 -14.62 -13.28 -10.90
C HIS A 158 -14.68 -14.66 -10.23
N GLN A 159 -13.75 -15.55 -10.56
CA GLN A 159 -13.70 -16.86 -9.97
C GLN A 159 -13.49 -16.77 -8.45
N ALA A 160 -14.35 -17.47 -7.71
CA ALA A 160 -14.15 -17.76 -6.30
C ALA A 160 -13.87 -19.26 -6.14
N PHE A 161 -12.91 -19.59 -5.31
CA PHE A 161 -12.51 -20.97 -5.01
C PHE A 161 -13.22 -21.48 -3.76
N THR A 162 -13.13 -22.78 -3.53
CA THR A 162 -13.56 -23.47 -2.32
C THR A 162 -12.41 -24.32 -1.76
N ALA A 163 -12.58 -24.90 -0.58
CA ALA A 163 -11.56 -25.78 0.01
C ALA A 163 -11.24 -27.02 -0.84
N ASP A 164 -12.19 -27.45 -1.70
CA ASP A 164 -12.08 -28.65 -2.53
C ASP A 164 -11.38 -28.41 -3.88
N ASP A 165 -11.12 -27.14 -4.25
CA ASP A 165 -10.50 -26.80 -5.51
C ASP A 165 -8.99 -27.07 -5.50
N ASP A 166 -8.41 -27.24 -6.72
CA ASP A 166 -6.98 -27.50 -6.92
C ASP A 166 -6.09 -26.38 -6.37
N ARG A 167 -5.23 -26.73 -5.42
CA ARG A 167 -4.29 -25.80 -4.78
C ARG A 167 -3.27 -25.19 -5.77
N ASP A 168 -2.90 -25.90 -6.81
CA ASP A 168 -1.99 -25.39 -7.82
C ASP A 168 -2.69 -24.39 -8.76
N ALA A 169 -3.98 -24.60 -9.05
CA ALA A 169 -4.79 -23.62 -9.75
C ALA A 169 -4.97 -22.33 -8.91
N MET A 170 -5.28 -22.46 -7.61
CA MET A 170 -5.36 -21.34 -6.68
C MET A 170 -4.04 -20.58 -6.62
N ARG A 171 -2.91 -21.26 -6.48
CA ARG A 171 -1.57 -20.67 -6.45
C ARG A 171 -1.29 -19.89 -7.73
N HIS A 172 -1.58 -20.50 -8.88
CA HIS A 172 -1.39 -19.85 -10.17
C HIS A 172 -2.26 -18.59 -10.30
N PHE A 173 -3.56 -18.70 -10.01
CA PHE A 173 -4.48 -17.55 -10.03
C PHE A 173 -3.99 -16.43 -9.11
N PHE A 174 -3.63 -16.77 -7.86
CA PHE A 174 -3.17 -15.79 -6.88
C PHE A 174 -1.91 -15.04 -7.36
N ASN A 175 -0.92 -15.77 -7.89
CA ASN A 175 0.31 -15.16 -8.39
C ASN A 175 0.10 -14.33 -9.65
N VAL A 176 -0.87 -14.67 -10.50
CA VAL A 176 -1.14 -13.94 -11.74
C VAL A 176 -2.09 -12.75 -11.50
N ALA A 177 -3.20 -12.98 -10.81
CA ALA A 177 -4.23 -11.96 -10.57
C ALA A 177 -3.89 -11.03 -9.39
N GLY A 178 -3.11 -11.51 -8.40
CA GLY A 178 -2.67 -10.75 -7.23
C GLY A 178 -3.65 -10.77 -6.06
N TYR A 179 -4.74 -11.51 -6.15
CA TYR A 179 -5.72 -11.73 -5.10
C TYR A 179 -6.30 -13.14 -5.21
N LEU A 180 -6.95 -13.58 -4.14
CA LEU A 180 -7.66 -14.86 -4.08
C LEU A 180 -8.93 -14.70 -3.24
N HIS A 181 -10.05 -15.28 -3.70
CA HIS A 181 -11.30 -15.37 -2.97
C HIS A 181 -11.65 -16.83 -2.73
N ILE A 182 -11.82 -17.23 -1.48
CA ILE A 182 -12.15 -18.60 -1.08
C ILE A 182 -13.45 -18.56 -0.28
N ARG A 183 -14.45 -19.27 -0.74
CA ARG A 183 -15.77 -19.31 -0.12
C ARG A 183 -15.85 -20.27 1.04
N GLY A 184 -16.56 -19.86 2.08
CA GLY A 184 -16.98 -20.74 3.17
C GLY A 184 -15.84 -21.38 3.96
N VAL A 185 -14.72 -20.70 4.11
CA VAL A 185 -13.56 -21.17 4.89
C VAL A 185 -13.94 -21.31 6.37
N TYR A 186 -14.77 -20.39 6.84
CA TYR A 186 -15.20 -20.33 8.25
C TYR A 186 -16.72 -20.47 8.38
N SER A 187 -17.14 -21.16 9.42
CA SER A 187 -18.56 -21.34 9.72
C SER A 187 -19.20 -20.06 10.27
N SER A 188 -20.51 -19.96 10.14
CA SER A 188 -21.29 -18.85 10.71
C SER A 188 -21.14 -18.74 12.24
N THR A 189 -20.92 -19.88 12.93
CA THR A 189 -20.69 -19.89 14.37
C THR A 189 -19.34 -19.26 14.74
N GLU A 190 -18.26 -19.57 14.00
CA GLU A 190 -16.95 -18.96 14.18
C GLU A 190 -17.03 -17.46 13.95
N VAL A 191 -17.61 -17.04 12.83
CA VAL A 191 -17.78 -15.63 12.47
C VAL A 191 -18.57 -14.85 13.52
N ALA A 192 -19.66 -15.41 14.02
CA ALA A 192 -20.47 -14.78 15.07
C ALA A 192 -19.70 -14.64 16.39
N SER A 193 -18.88 -15.64 16.75
CA SER A 193 -18.02 -15.59 17.92
C SER A 193 -16.98 -14.45 17.82
N TRP A 194 -16.28 -14.35 16.71
CA TRP A 194 -15.29 -13.28 16.49
C TRP A 194 -15.94 -11.90 16.40
N GLY A 195 -17.11 -11.81 15.78
CA GLY A 195 -17.92 -10.60 15.78
C GLY A 195 -18.23 -10.11 17.20
N THR A 196 -18.57 -11.03 18.11
CA THR A 196 -18.82 -10.72 19.52
C THR A 196 -17.55 -10.22 20.23
N GLU A 197 -16.40 -10.84 19.99
CA GLU A 197 -15.11 -10.39 20.54
C GLU A 197 -14.73 -8.99 20.03
N ILE A 198 -14.94 -8.73 18.76
CA ILE A 198 -14.69 -7.41 18.17
C ILE A 198 -15.55 -6.34 18.83
N GLU A 199 -16.83 -6.59 19.07
CA GLU A 199 -17.71 -5.61 19.73
C GLU A 199 -17.29 -5.35 21.20
N LYS A 200 -16.74 -6.35 21.90
CA LYS A 200 -16.14 -6.14 23.23
C LYS A 200 -14.94 -5.20 23.14
N VAL A 201 -14.01 -5.44 22.21
CA VAL A 201 -12.83 -4.58 22.02
C VAL A 201 -13.27 -3.18 21.57
N ARG A 202 -14.26 -3.09 20.65
CA ARG A 202 -14.79 -1.81 20.18
C ARG A 202 -15.35 -0.96 21.33
N ALA A 203 -16.00 -1.57 22.32
CA ALA A 203 -16.52 -0.87 23.49
C ALA A 203 -15.41 -0.29 24.39
N MET A 204 -14.17 -0.72 24.22
CA MET A 204 -12.99 -0.21 24.94
C MET A 204 -12.28 0.94 24.21
N THR A 205 -12.60 1.16 22.93
CA THR A 205 -11.94 2.20 22.12
C THR A 205 -12.48 3.60 22.45
N THR A 206 -11.61 4.59 22.38
CA THR A 206 -11.95 6.00 22.54
C THR A 206 -11.19 6.84 21.54
N PRO A 207 -11.77 7.96 21.05
CA PRO A 207 -11.04 8.88 20.19
C PRO A 207 -9.72 9.32 20.85
N GLY A 208 -8.62 9.20 20.10
CA GLY A 208 -7.28 9.54 20.57
C GLY A 208 -6.52 8.40 21.26
N ASP A 209 -7.08 7.21 21.40
CA ASP A 209 -6.30 6.04 21.79
C ASP A 209 -5.28 5.65 20.70
N PRO A 210 -4.21 4.90 21.06
CA PRO A 210 -3.13 4.61 20.10
C PRO A 210 -3.43 3.45 19.14
N PHE A 211 -4.58 2.79 19.23
CA PHE A 211 -4.87 1.58 18.48
C PHE A 211 -6.15 1.62 17.65
N SER A 212 -6.95 2.69 17.73
CA SER A 212 -8.15 2.83 16.94
C SER A 212 -8.14 4.08 16.05
N TRP A 213 -8.81 3.98 14.90
CA TRP A 213 -8.96 5.07 13.95
C TRP A 213 -10.40 5.52 13.92
N TRP A 214 -10.58 6.83 13.85
CA TRP A 214 -11.87 7.46 13.95
C TRP A 214 -12.12 8.38 12.75
N SER A 215 -13.36 8.40 12.33
CA SER A 215 -13.84 9.29 11.26
C SER A 215 -15.02 10.10 11.77
N LEU A 216 -15.37 11.19 11.10
CA LEU A 216 -16.56 11.96 11.39
C LEU A 216 -17.72 11.51 10.51
N ASN A 217 -18.88 11.37 11.11
CA ASN A 217 -20.12 11.12 10.38
C ASN A 217 -20.84 12.44 10.01
N SER A 218 -21.95 12.37 9.29
CA SER A 218 -22.73 13.52 8.83
C SER A 218 -23.30 14.38 9.97
N THR A 219 -23.45 13.83 11.17
CA THR A 219 -23.88 14.58 12.37
C THR A 219 -22.72 15.24 13.11
N GLY A 220 -21.46 15.03 12.67
CA GLY A 220 -20.25 15.47 13.34
C GLY A 220 -19.80 14.59 14.49
N ALA A 221 -20.43 13.43 14.69
CA ALA A 221 -20.01 12.46 15.70
C ALA A 221 -18.81 11.65 15.22
N GLU A 222 -17.89 11.35 16.15
CA GLU A 222 -16.77 10.45 15.89
C GLU A 222 -17.23 9.00 15.89
N ILE A 223 -16.87 8.27 14.85
CA ILE A 223 -17.18 6.85 14.69
C ILE A 223 -15.88 6.07 14.42
N VAL A 224 -15.72 4.91 15.07
CA VAL A 224 -14.56 4.06 14.86
C VAL A 224 -14.66 3.36 13.50
N THR A 225 -13.58 3.42 12.73
CA THR A 225 -13.48 2.80 11.39
C THR A 225 -12.42 1.72 11.31
N ARG A 226 -11.51 1.65 12.29
CA ARG A 226 -10.48 0.63 12.35
C ARG A 226 -10.01 0.43 13.78
N ILE A 227 -9.73 -0.83 14.15
CA ILE A 227 -9.09 -1.18 15.42
C ILE A 227 -7.92 -2.11 15.10
N ASN A 228 -6.73 -1.71 15.56
CA ASN A 228 -5.48 -2.42 15.34
C ASN A 228 -5.10 -3.26 16.59
N TYR A 229 -4.20 -4.21 16.43
CA TYR A 229 -3.64 -5.01 17.52
C TYR A 229 -4.70 -5.69 18.38
N LEU A 230 -5.76 -6.20 17.77
CA LEU A 230 -6.89 -6.85 18.45
C LEU A 230 -6.44 -7.98 19.39
N GLY A 231 -5.37 -8.70 19.05
CA GLY A 231 -4.82 -9.77 19.87
C GLY A 231 -4.32 -9.33 21.25
N ARG A 232 -4.08 -8.02 21.45
CA ARG A 232 -3.73 -7.48 22.77
C ARG A 232 -4.92 -7.36 23.72
N TYR A 233 -6.13 -7.44 23.17
CA TYR A 233 -7.39 -7.19 23.88
C TYR A 233 -8.34 -8.40 23.84
N SER A 234 -8.03 -9.41 23.03
CA SER A 234 -8.83 -10.64 22.91
C SER A 234 -7.94 -11.84 22.56
N ASP A 235 -7.83 -12.78 23.49
CA ASP A 235 -7.10 -14.04 23.28
C ASP A 235 -7.67 -14.83 22.09
N ALA A 236 -9.00 -14.85 21.93
CA ALA A 236 -9.66 -15.55 20.82
C ALA A 236 -9.29 -14.96 19.45
N LEU A 237 -9.05 -13.64 19.33
CA LEU A 237 -8.57 -13.02 18.09
C LEU A 237 -7.05 -13.19 17.90
N GLN A 238 -6.30 -13.34 18.99
CA GLN A 238 -4.87 -13.69 18.94
C GLN A 238 -4.66 -15.14 18.51
N GLU A 239 -5.48 -16.07 18.94
CA GLU A 239 -5.41 -17.49 18.56
C GLU A 239 -5.54 -17.68 17.04
N LEU A 240 -6.27 -16.80 16.34
CA LEU A 240 -6.36 -16.82 14.88
C LEU A 240 -5.03 -16.60 14.17
N CYS A 241 -4.02 -16.02 14.82
CA CYS A 241 -2.66 -15.92 14.26
C CYS A 241 -2.02 -17.29 14.03
N THR A 242 -2.49 -18.32 14.73
CA THR A 242 -2.01 -19.71 14.60
C THR A 242 -3.02 -20.60 13.86
N GLU A 243 -4.10 -20.04 13.34
CA GLU A 243 -5.14 -20.78 12.64
C GLU A 243 -4.61 -21.34 11.32
N PRO A 244 -4.66 -22.66 11.10
CA PRO A 244 -3.95 -23.29 10.00
C PRO A 244 -4.54 -23.00 8.61
N ARG A 245 -5.87 -22.87 8.48
CA ARG A 245 -6.54 -22.65 7.18
C ARG A 245 -6.07 -21.35 6.53
N MET A 246 -6.06 -20.24 7.29
CA MET A 246 -5.60 -18.94 6.80
C MET A 246 -4.12 -18.98 6.41
N THR A 247 -3.27 -19.60 7.25
CA THR A 247 -1.83 -19.72 6.99
C THR A 247 -1.56 -20.58 5.75
N GLU A 248 -2.30 -21.67 5.55
CA GLU A 248 -2.17 -22.52 4.37
C GLU A 248 -2.45 -21.74 3.07
N TYR A 249 -3.53 -20.95 3.05
CA TYR A 249 -3.87 -20.15 1.88
C TYR A 249 -2.89 -18.98 1.67
N ALA A 250 -2.44 -18.31 2.72
CA ALA A 250 -1.45 -17.24 2.59
C ALA A 250 -0.13 -17.76 2.00
N ARG A 251 0.28 -18.96 2.39
CA ARG A 251 1.49 -19.63 1.88
C ARG A 251 1.42 -20.07 0.42
N LEU A 252 0.28 -19.97 -0.24
CA LEU A 252 0.21 -20.09 -1.71
C LEU A 252 0.99 -18.98 -2.42
N ALA A 253 1.16 -17.81 -1.80
CA ALA A 253 2.00 -16.74 -2.33
C ALA A 253 3.48 -16.90 -2.01
N GLY A 254 3.82 -17.54 -0.87
CA GLY A 254 5.20 -17.78 -0.45
C GLY A 254 5.23 -18.73 0.75
N PRO A 255 5.97 -19.86 0.67
CA PRO A 255 5.95 -20.90 1.71
C PRO A 255 6.51 -20.43 3.06
N GLU A 256 7.38 -19.41 3.04
CA GLU A 256 8.06 -18.85 4.22
C GLU A 256 7.29 -17.73 4.90
N LEU A 257 6.09 -17.40 4.41
CA LEU A 257 5.28 -16.33 4.99
C LEU A 257 4.84 -16.66 6.41
N ARG A 258 4.98 -15.67 7.31
CA ARG A 258 4.56 -15.72 8.70
C ARG A 258 3.54 -14.62 8.99
N VAL A 259 2.61 -14.91 9.88
CA VAL A 259 1.65 -13.92 10.33
C VAL A 259 2.33 -12.82 11.16
N CYS A 260 1.93 -11.59 10.95
CA CYS A 260 2.34 -10.43 11.75
C CYS A 260 1.36 -10.27 12.92
N ASP A 261 1.67 -10.90 14.04
CA ASP A 261 0.81 -10.91 15.22
C ASP A 261 1.01 -9.67 16.11
N ASP A 262 2.23 -9.13 16.16
CA ASP A 262 2.64 -8.05 17.06
C ASP A 262 3.20 -6.80 16.34
N ARG A 263 3.18 -6.75 15.01
CA ARG A 263 3.65 -5.61 14.21
C ARG A 263 2.78 -5.42 12.96
N LEU A 264 2.98 -4.34 12.23
CA LEU A 264 2.18 -4.02 11.04
C LEU A 264 0.67 -4.00 11.35
N ASP A 265 0.28 -3.31 12.44
CA ASP A 265 -1.09 -3.23 12.98
C ASP A 265 -1.61 -4.53 13.64
N GLY A 266 -0.87 -5.66 13.57
CA GLY A 266 -1.30 -6.97 14.09
C GLY A 266 -2.63 -7.44 13.51
N PRO A 267 -3.36 -8.33 14.19
CA PRO A 267 -4.76 -8.57 13.89
C PRO A 267 -5.56 -7.28 13.97
N MET A 268 -6.28 -6.93 12.91
CA MET A 268 -7.07 -5.70 12.88
C MET A 268 -8.46 -5.91 12.31
N VAL A 269 -9.42 -5.10 12.70
CA VAL A 269 -10.73 -5.01 12.06
C VAL A 269 -10.88 -3.68 11.33
N PHE A 270 -11.33 -3.75 10.09
CA PHE A 270 -11.82 -2.61 9.35
C PHE A 270 -13.36 -2.57 9.44
N ILE A 271 -13.90 -1.41 9.84
CA ILE A 271 -15.33 -1.20 10.08
C ILE A 271 -15.83 -0.15 9.10
N LYS A 272 -16.49 -0.59 8.06
CA LYS A 272 -17.09 0.28 7.04
C LYS A 272 -18.43 0.82 7.56
N ASN A 273 -18.61 2.13 7.44
CA ASN A 273 -19.85 2.81 7.79
C ASN A 273 -20.37 3.62 6.60
N SER A 274 -21.67 3.69 6.42
CA SER A 274 -22.29 4.41 5.30
C SER A 274 -22.34 5.92 5.46
N ASP A 275 -21.99 6.44 6.63
CA ASP A 275 -22.20 7.84 7.01
C ASP A 275 -20.87 8.57 7.31
N VAL A 276 -19.78 8.12 6.72
CA VAL A 276 -18.47 8.80 6.85
C VAL A 276 -18.42 10.01 5.92
N VAL A 277 -18.13 11.19 6.48
CA VAL A 277 -17.97 12.44 5.71
C VAL A 277 -16.55 13.00 5.78
N LYS A 278 -15.74 12.55 6.77
CA LYS A 278 -14.35 12.95 6.94
C LYS A 278 -13.55 11.86 7.64
N GLY A 279 -12.33 11.58 7.16
CA GLY A 279 -11.40 10.59 7.70
C GLY A 279 -11.28 9.36 6.80
N ASP A 280 -10.56 8.34 7.27
CA ASP A 280 -10.18 7.15 6.50
C ASP A 280 -11.19 5.98 6.65
N GLY A 281 -12.49 6.28 6.65
CA GLY A 281 -13.54 5.26 6.60
C GLY A 281 -13.76 4.70 5.20
N ASP A 282 -13.35 5.45 4.17
CA ASP A 282 -13.35 5.06 2.76
C ASP A 282 -11.92 5.15 2.23
N LEU A 283 -11.44 4.06 1.63
CA LEU A 283 -10.07 4.00 1.14
C LEU A 283 -10.05 4.12 -0.39
N GLY A 284 -9.53 5.24 -0.90
CA GLY A 284 -9.24 5.44 -2.31
C GLY A 284 -8.27 4.39 -2.85
N TRP A 285 -8.00 4.41 -4.14
CA TRP A 285 -7.01 3.52 -4.75
C TRP A 285 -5.63 3.71 -4.13
N HIS A 286 -5.05 2.63 -3.61
CA HIS A 286 -3.76 2.60 -2.94
C HIS A 286 -3.11 1.22 -3.01
N VAL A 287 -1.88 1.16 -2.59
CA VAL A 287 -1.15 -0.07 -2.25
C VAL A 287 -0.71 0.03 -0.78
N ASP A 288 -0.46 -1.10 -0.15
CA ASP A 288 -0.04 -1.15 1.27
C ASP A 288 1.50 -1.10 1.41
N ASP A 289 2.14 -0.25 0.66
CA ASP A 289 3.60 -0.21 0.52
C ASP A 289 4.34 0.66 1.56
N GLY A 290 3.66 1.04 2.61
CA GLY A 290 4.24 1.88 3.66
C GLY A 290 4.54 3.30 3.18
N ILE A 291 5.62 3.92 3.68
CA ILE A 291 6.08 5.26 3.25
C ILE A 291 6.85 5.24 1.93
N GLY A 292 7.10 4.07 1.37
CA GLY A 292 7.78 3.83 0.09
C GLY A 292 7.21 2.60 -0.60
N GLY A 293 7.88 2.11 -1.61
CA GLY A 293 7.45 0.96 -2.39
C GLY A 293 8.24 -0.32 -2.12
N HIS A 294 9.02 -0.39 -1.04
CA HIS A 294 9.88 -1.54 -0.79
C HIS A 294 9.09 -2.72 -0.23
N PRO A 295 9.07 -3.90 -0.89
CA PRO A 295 8.17 -5.00 -0.53
C PRO A 295 8.40 -5.55 0.89
N VAL A 296 9.61 -5.39 1.46
CA VAL A 296 9.91 -5.87 2.82
C VAL A 296 9.35 -4.95 3.90
N MET A 297 8.94 -3.71 3.55
CA MET A 297 8.42 -2.73 4.50
C MET A 297 6.90 -2.79 4.68
N CYS A 298 6.22 -3.58 3.89
CA CYS A 298 4.77 -3.78 3.98
C CYS A 298 4.45 -5.28 3.94
N PRO A 299 3.27 -5.69 4.41
CA PRO A 299 2.89 -7.10 4.36
C PRO A 299 2.85 -7.56 2.91
N LEU A 300 3.46 -8.72 2.63
CA LEU A 300 3.36 -9.33 1.32
C LEU A 300 1.93 -9.75 1.01
N ILE A 301 1.22 -10.27 2.02
CA ILE A 301 -0.17 -10.73 1.88
C ILE A 301 -1.04 -10.16 2.99
N GLN A 302 -2.19 -9.63 2.62
CA GLN A 302 -3.30 -9.37 3.52
C GLN A 302 -4.34 -10.48 3.38
N ALA A 303 -4.73 -11.10 4.50
CA ALA A 303 -5.79 -12.09 4.60
C ALA A 303 -6.99 -11.50 5.34
N GLY A 304 -8.13 -11.40 4.67
CA GLY A 304 -9.35 -10.79 5.20
C GLY A 304 -10.45 -11.84 5.44
N ILE A 305 -10.80 -12.08 6.69
CA ILE A 305 -11.97 -12.90 7.07
C ILE A 305 -13.20 -12.01 7.01
N GLN A 306 -14.15 -12.36 6.17
CA GLN A 306 -15.39 -11.58 6.01
C GLN A 306 -16.34 -11.88 7.16
N LEU A 307 -16.68 -10.87 7.95
CA LEU A 307 -17.62 -11.01 9.08
C LEU A 307 -19.06 -10.68 8.66
N ASP A 308 -19.20 -9.84 7.66
CA ASP A 308 -20.46 -9.46 7.06
C ASP A 308 -20.35 -9.64 5.54
N ASN A 309 -21.48 -9.72 4.83
CA ASN A 309 -21.45 -9.72 3.38
C ASN A 309 -20.85 -8.43 2.83
N ALA A 310 -20.18 -8.52 1.68
CA ALA A 310 -19.65 -7.36 0.99
C ALA A 310 -20.14 -7.33 -0.46
N ASN A 311 -20.63 -6.16 -0.87
CA ASN A 311 -21.11 -5.88 -2.23
C ASN A 311 -21.14 -4.36 -2.48
N ALA A 312 -21.64 -3.92 -3.61
CA ALA A 312 -21.70 -2.50 -3.97
C ALA A 312 -22.50 -1.66 -2.95
N ALA A 313 -23.48 -2.24 -2.26
CA ALA A 313 -24.31 -1.50 -1.30
C ALA A 313 -23.51 -1.05 -0.06
N ASN A 314 -22.46 -1.79 0.34
CA ASN A 314 -21.67 -1.54 1.54
C ASN A 314 -20.16 -1.38 1.28
N GLY A 315 -19.78 -1.07 0.04
CA GLY A 315 -18.41 -0.71 -0.32
C GLY A 315 -17.42 -1.88 -0.24
N GLN A 316 -17.66 -2.92 -1.08
CA GLN A 316 -16.79 -4.10 -1.18
C GLN A 316 -15.34 -3.75 -1.57
N LEU A 317 -14.44 -4.68 -1.34
CA LEU A 317 -13.08 -4.59 -1.83
C LEU A 317 -13.07 -4.61 -3.35
N MET A 318 -12.36 -3.66 -3.94
CA MET A 318 -12.05 -3.60 -5.37
C MET A 318 -10.55 -3.76 -5.56
N VAL A 319 -10.13 -4.47 -6.60
CA VAL A 319 -8.73 -4.66 -6.97
C VAL A 319 -8.52 -4.42 -8.47
N LEU A 320 -7.32 -3.99 -8.83
CA LEU A 320 -6.86 -4.00 -10.23
C LEU A 320 -5.99 -5.23 -10.43
N ALA A 321 -6.56 -6.24 -11.09
CA ALA A 321 -5.95 -7.55 -11.24
C ALA A 321 -4.58 -7.46 -11.92
N GLY A 322 -3.58 -8.17 -11.35
CA GLY A 322 -2.22 -8.22 -11.85
C GLY A 322 -1.34 -7.02 -11.54
N SER A 323 -1.88 -5.94 -10.95
CA SER A 323 -1.14 -4.69 -10.73
C SER A 323 0.05 -4.82 -9.75
N HIS A 324 0.07 -5.84 -8.90
CA HIS A 324 1.18 -6.12 -7.96
C HIS A 324 2.53 -6.41 -8.65
N ARG A 325 2.53 -6.70 -9.93
CA ARG A 325 3.73 -7.02 -10.75
C ARG A 325 4.24 -5.84 -11.58
N TYR A 326 3.69 -4.64 -11.34
CA TYR A 326 3.94 -3.45 -12.18
C TYR A 326 4.18 -2.23 -11.31
N THR A 327 4.87 -1.24 -11.86
CA THR A 327 4.81 0.12 -11.32
C THR A 327 3.47 0.75 -11.70
N LYS A 328 2.94 1.65 -10.89
CA LYS A 328 1.55 2.10 -10.99
C LYS A 328 1.42 3.60 -10.82
N HIS A 329 0.63 4.23 -11.68
CA HIS A 329 0.16 5.59 -11.42
C HIS A 329 -0.90 5.61 -10.31
N PRO A 330 -0.90 6.66 -9.45
CA PRO A 330 -2.05 6.90 -8.59
C PRO A 330 -3.26 7.22 -9.45
N ILE A 331 -4.39 6.62 -9.12
CA ILE A 331 -5.69 6.86 -9.77
C ILE A 331 -6.76 7.21 -8.74
N GLN A 332 -7.87 7.77 -9.17
CA GLN A 332 -9.05 8.03 -8.37
C GLN A 332 -10.22 7.14 -8.83
N TRP A 333 -11.24 7.00 -8.01
CA TRP A 333 -12.46 6.30 -8.40
C TRP A 333 -13.05 6.92 -9.67
N GLY A 334 -13.42 6.07 -10.62
CA GLY A 334 -13.91 6.46 -11.94
C GLY A 334 -12.84 6.76 -12.98
N GLN A 335 -11.55 6.61 -12.62
CA GLN A 335 -10.42 6.76 -13.55
C GLN A 335 -9.84 5.41 -14.00
N GLU A 336 -10.47 4.30 -13.62
CA GLU A 336 -9.99 2.94 -13.92
C GLU A 336 -9.97 2.64 -15.42
N GLY A 337 -10.86 3.29 -16.19
CA GLY A 337 -10.94 3.09 -17.65
C GLY A 337 -11.05 1.62 -18.04
N GLU A 338 -10.15 1.15 -18.91
CA GLU A 338 -10.09 -0.24 -19.39
C GLU A 338 -9.21 -1.15 -18.53
N LEU A 339 -8.69 -0.68 -17.39
CA LEU A 339 -7.92 -1.53 -16.47
C LEU A 339 -8.77 -2.70 -15.97
N PRO A 340 -8.17 -3.89 -15.69
CA PRO A 340 -8.92 -5.07 -15.24
C PRO A 340 -9.40 -4.93 -13.78
N LEU A 341 -10.44 -4.12 -13.62
CA LEU A 341 -11.12 -3.88 -12.35
C LEU A 341 -11.95 -5.10 -11.94
N VAL A 342 -11.76 -5.55 -10.71
CA VAL A 342 -12.57 -6.60 -10.08
C VAL A 342 -13.19 -6.07 -8.80
N LYS A 343 -14.47 -6.34 -8.60
CA LYS A 343 -15.23 -6.06 -7.39
C LYS A 343 -15.52 -7.39 -6.71
N LEU A 344 -15.08 -7.54 -5.46
CA LEU A 344 -15.18 -8.81 -4.73
C LEU A 344 -16.46 -8.82 -3.89
N ASP A 345 -17.50 -9.49 -4.40
CA ASP A 345 -18.69 -9.80 -3.63
C ASP A 345 -18.40 -11.02 -2.75
N THR A 346 -18.58 -10.88 -1.44
CA THR A 346 -18.25 -11.92 -0.46
C THR A 346 -19.37 -12.13 0.56
N GLU A 347 -19.41 -13.32 1.16
CA GLU A 347 -20.33 -13.70 2.21
C GLU A 347 -19.58 -13.88 3.56
N PRO A 348 -20.29 -13.85 4.71
CA PRO A 348 -19.69 -14.14 6.01
C PRO A 348 -19.02 -15.53 6.02
N GLY A 349 -17.78 -15.59 6.47
CA GLY A 349 -16.97 -16.81 6.49
C GLY A 349 -16.10 -17.01 5.26
N ASP A 350 -16.22 -16.19 4.24
CA ASP A 350 -15.29 -16.17 3.12
C ASP A 350 -13.93 -15.61 3.56
N LEU A 351 -12.88 -16.05 2.88
CA LEU A 351 -11.51 -15.54 3.04
C LEU A 351 -11.06 -14.90 1.74
N THR A 352 -10.64 -13.64 1.82
CA THR A 352 -9.98 -12.95 0.71
C THR A 352 -8.50 -12.78 1.04
N LEU A 353 -7.63 -13.00 0.05
CA LEU A 353 -6.22 -12.69 0.17
C LEU A 353 -5.83 -11.75 -0.97
N HIS A 354 -4.89 -10.85 -0.70
CA HIS A 354 -4.30 -10.02 -1.74
C HIS A 354 -2.86 -9.64 -1.39
N PHE A 355 -2.05 -9.43 -2.43
CA PHE A 355 -0.70 -8.88 -2.25
C PHE A 355 -0.80 -7.44 -1.75
N GLY A 356 0.05 -7.05 -0.82
CA GLY A 356 0.11 -5.67 -0.31
C GLY A 356 0.38 -4.65 -1.42
N ASP A 357 1.11 -5.06 -2.45
CA ASP A 357 1.45 -4.22 -3.61
C ASP A 357 0.39 -4.25 -4.74
N ILE A 358 -0.75 -4.93 -4.58
CA ILE A 358 -1.86 -4.79 -5.53
C ILE A 358 -2.56 -3.45 -5.35
N MET A 359 -2.88 -2.78 -6.45
CA MET A 359 -3.73 -1.60 -6.38
C MET A 359 -5.14 -2.01 -5.98
N HIS A 360 -5.61 -1.51 -4.84
CA HIS A 360 -6.92 -1.86 -4.31
C HIS A 360 -7.61 -0.67 -3.65
N SER A 361 -8.90 -0.82 -3.39
CA SER A 361 -9.76 0.25 -2.89
C SER A 361 -11.01 -0.30 -2.20
N THR A 362 -11.58 0.49 -1.28
CA THR A 362 -12.89 0.22 -0.69
C THR A 362 -13.76 1.48 -0.77
N PRO A 363 -14.58 1.62 -1.83
CA PRO A 363 -15.36 2.83 -2.06
C PRO A 363 -16.42 3.05 -0.97
N PRO A 364 -17.00 4.27 -0.89
CA PRO A 364 -18.14 4.53 -0.02
C PRO A 364 -19.31 3.54 -0.26
N PRO A 365 -20.03 3.14 0.79
CA PRO A 365 -21.30 2.43 0.62
C PRO A 365 -22.29 3.23 -0.22
N THR A 366 -23.04 2.55 -1.08
CA THR A 366 -24.07 3.20 -1.92
C THR A 366 -25.46 3.14 -1.29
N ALA A 367 -25.67 2.25 -0.31
CA ALA A 367 -26.93 2.14 0.42
C ALA A 367 -26.86 2.82 1.79
N PRO A 368 -27.92 3.50 2.23
CA PRO A 368 -27.98 4.10 3.56
C PRO A 368 -27.94 3.01 4.65
N ASN A 369 -27.31 3.30 5.76
CA ASN A 369 -27.15 2.39 6.91
C ASN A 369 -26.45 1.05 6.56
N ALA A 370 -25.83 0.98 5.39
CA ALA A 370 -25.02 -0.17 5.02
C ALA A 370 -23.63 -0.07 5.66
N GLY A 371 -23.17 -1.16 6.21
CA GLY A 371 -21.84 -1.28 6.80
C GLY A 371 -21.35 -2.71 6.67
N ARG A 372 -20.07 -2.92 6.93
CA ARG A 372 -19.45 -4.24 6.99
C ARG A 372 -18.20 -4.24 7.84
N ARG A 373 -17.84 -5.39 8.35
CA ARG A 373 -16.61 -5.62 9.09
C ARG A 373 -15.79 -6.70 8.39
N VAL A 374 -14.49 -6.44 8.32
CA VAL A 374 -13.51 -7.42 7.84
C VAL A 374 -12.39 -7.52 8.86
N LEU A 375 -12.06 -8.74 9.26
CA LEU A 375 -10.97 -9.02 10.17
C LEU A 375 -9.73 -9.37 9.34
N TYR A 376 -8.69 -8.55 9.42
CA TYR A 376 -7.47 -8.69 8.64
C TYR A 376 -6.31 -9.24 9.45
N TYR A 377 -5.57 -10.15 8.83
CA TYR A 377 -4.27 -10.66 9.25
C TYR A 377 -3.26 -10.43 8.14
N LYS A 378 -2.06 -10.03 8.50
CA LYS A 378 -0.98 -9.73 7.56
C LYS A 378 0.08 -10.82 7.63
N PHE A 379 0.62 -11.18 6.47
CA PHE A 379 1.69 -12.16 6.35
C PHE A 379 2.89 -11.52 5.65
N ALA A 380 4.07 -11.69 6.22
CA ALA A 380 5.31 -11.13 5.71
C ALA A 380 6.45 -12.12 5.78
N GLU A 381 7.54 -11.80 5.10
CA GLU A 381 8.81 -12.52 5.15
C GLU A 381 9.56 -12.26 6.47
N GLU A 382 10.47 -13.18 6.82
CA GLU A 382 11.30 -13.09 8.03
C GLU A 382 12.02 -11.74 8.15
N LYS A 383 12.46 -11.16 7.03
CA LYS A 383 13.17 -9.87 7.00
C LYS A 383 12.34 -8.72 7.59
N THR A 384 11.03 -8.73 7.41
CA THR A 384 10.12 -7.77 8.04
C THR A 384 10.19 -7.84 9.55
N PHE A 385 10.30 -9.06 10.11
CA PHE A 385 10.38 -9.27 11.57
C PHE A 385 11.74 -8.88 12.15
N GLU A 386 12.81 -8.92 11.35
CA GLU A 386 14.12 -8.39 11.75
C GLU A 386 14.11 -6.85 11.80
N TRP A 387 13.42 -6.21 10.89
CA TRP A 387 13.52 -4.78 10.67
C TRP A 387 12.46 -3.95 11.41
N ILE A 388 11.23 -4.44 11.52
CA ILE A 388 10.13 -3.70 12.13
C ILE A 388 9.94 -4.19 13.58
N PRO A 389 10.15 -3.34 14.59
CA PRO A 389 9.96 -3.72 15.99
C PRO A 389 8.51 -4.12 16.31
N ALA A 390 8.34 -4.91 17.37
CA ALA A 390 7.03 -5.24 17.90
C ALA A 390 6.24 -3.96 18.25
N GLY A 391 4.97 -3.93 17.90
CA GLY A 391 4.10 -2.79 18.10
C GLY A 391 4.26 -1.65 17.10
N CYS A 392 5.13 -1.82 16.08
CA CYS A 392 5.42 -0.78 15.08
C CYS A 392 4.90 -1.15 13.69
N HIS A 393 4.63 -0.10 12.93
CA HIS A 393 4.33 -0.17 11.51
C HIS A 393 5.22 0.80 10.75
N TYR A 394 5.72 0.43 9.57
CA TYR A 394 6.57 1.32 8.79
C TYR A 394 5.89 2.65 8.44
N ASN A 395 4.57 2.65 8.33
CA ASN A 395 3.75 3.84 8.15
C ASN A 395 3.68 4.79 9.36
N ASP A 396 4.19 4.41 10.52
CA ASP A 396 4.14 5.27 11.72
C ASP A 396 4.86 6.61 11.48
N ALA A 397 5.87 6.62 10.60
CA ALA A 397 6.55 7.84 10.18
C ALA A 397 5.61 8.86 9.52
N LEU A 398 4.57 8.42 8.81
CA LEU A 398 3.61 9.29 8.13
C LEU A 398 2.70 10.04 9.11
N PHE A 399 2.55 9.54 10.33
CA PHE A 399 1.63 10.07 11.34
C PHE A 399 2.33 10.90 12.40
N ARG A 400 3.66 10.96 12.41
CA ARG A 400 4.42 11.79 13.35
C ARG A 400 4.32 13.28 13.08
N ALA A 401 4.01 13.68 11.84
CA ALA A 401 3.82 15.06 11.47
C ALA A 401 2.50 15.64 12.01
N ASP A 402 1.53 14.81 12.43
CA ASP A 402 0.38 15.31 13.13
C ASP A 402 0.77 15.68 14.58
N ALA A 403 0.13 16.71 15.13
CA ALA A 403 0.47 17.28 16.43
C ALA A 403 0.39 16.27 17.59
N ALA A 404 -0.20 15.11 17.39
CA ALA A 404 -0.37 14.07 18.40
C ALA A 404 0.54 12.86 18.15
N GLY A 405 1.13 12.70 16.94
CA GLY A 405 1.88 11.51 16.54
C GLY A 405 1.03 10.23 16.63
N LYS A 406 -0.30 10.34 16.48
CA LYS A 406 -1.25 9.28 16.70
C LYS A 406 -2.08 9.02 15.45
N VAL A 407 -2.14 7.78 15.07
CA VAL A 407 -2.95 7.30 13.95
C VAL A 407 -4.45 7.52 14.18
N SER A 408 -4.88 7.50 15.44
CA SER A 408 -6.27 7.64 15.85
C SER A 408 -6.92 8.99 15.54
N SER A 409 -6.14 10.04 15.22
CA SER A 409 -6.65 11.39 14.99
C SER A 409 -6.84 11.76 13.53
N ARG A 410 -6.87 10.79 12.61
CA ARG A 410 -7.00 11.07 11.17
C ARG A 410 -8.25 11.87 10.80
N ALA A 411 -9.33 11.75 11.55
CA ALA A 411 -10.52 12.57 11.34
C ALA A 411 -10.25 14.08 11.45
N ALA A 412 -9.20 14.47 12.17
CA ALA A 412 -8.84 15.87 12.39
C ALA A 412 -7.85 16.43 11.34
N THR A 413 -7.16 15.59 10.58
CA THR A 413 -6.05 15.98 9.69
C THR A 413 -6.42 16.19 8.22
N HIS A 414 -7.69 15.98 7.83
CA HIS A 414 -8.16 16.13 6.44
C HIS A 414 -9.27 17.15 6.27
#